data_58e5359a6e2998a5606b258210bddff2
#
_entry.id   58e5359a6e2998a5606b258210bddff2
#
_cell.length_a   1.000
_cell.length_b   1.000
_cell.length_c   1.000
_cell.angle_alpha   90.00
_cell.angle_beta   90.00
_cell.angle_gamma   90.00
#
_symmetry.space_group_name_H-M   'P 1'
#
loop_
_entity.id
_entity.type
_entity.pdbx_description
1 polymer ?
#
loop_
_entity_poly.entity_id
_entity_poly.type
_entity_poly.pdbx_seq_one_letter_code
_entity_poly.pdbx_strand_id
1 'polypeptide(L)'
;MNAKTKLVTDRIRLRCMEDRDQATLFGLLFNDPDVMRYYSGLKDKRQTREWVNWNQRNEKGYGVSLWIAEDKRTGAFLGQCGIVPQQIENQTVMEIGYMFARRHWGNGYAQEAARACLDYGFNERQFGKMAALIDPGNKASIRVAEKIGMHYSKTIRKWNKPIVVYERKSYN
;
A
#
# COMPACT_ATOMS: atom_id res chain seq x y z
N MET A 1 -20.45 -2.68 13.79
CA MET A 1 -20.54 -2.51 12.33
C MET A 1 -19.26 -3.04 11.68
N ASN A 2 -19.40 -3.79 10.62
CA ASN A 2 -18.24 -4.28 9.88
C ASN A 2 -17.69 -3.16 8.98
N ALA A 3 -16.35 -3.02 8.95
CA ALA A 3 -15.70 -2.10 8.06
C ALA A 3 -16.07 -2.39 6.58
N LYS A 4 -16.14 -1.33 5.79
CA LYS A 4 -16.48 -1.42 4.37
C LYS A 4 -15.40 -2.22 3.61
N THR A 5 -15.81 -3.32 2.99
CA THR A 5 -14.96 -4.10 2.08
C THR A 5 -14.80 -3.34 0.77
N LYS A 6 -13.57 -3.23 0.29
CA LYS A 6 -13.22 -2.58 -0.97
C LYS A 6 -12.98 -3.59 -2.09
N LEU A 7 -12.16 -4.60 -1.83
CA LEU A 7 -11.78 -5.62 -2.80
C LEU A 7 -11.70 -6.99 -2.10
N VAL A 8 -11.95 -8.03 -2.87
CA VAL A 8 -11.78 -9.42 -2.43
C VAL A 8 -11.01 -10.16 -3.53
N THR A 9 -9.97 -10.89 -3.12
CA THR A 9 -9.21 -11.77 -4.00
C THR A 9 -9.42 -13.24 -3.59
N ASP A 10 -8.64 -14.16 -4.13
CA ASP A 10 -8.75 -15.58 -3.75
C ASP A 10 -8.51 -15.80 -2.25
N ARG A 11 -7.54 -15.09 -1.65
CA ARG A 11 -7.14 -15.30 -0.24
C ARG A 11 -7.32 -14.08 0.64
N ILE A 12 -7.53 -12.89 0.07
CA ILE A 12 -7.44 -11.63 0.79
C ILE A 12 -8.74 -10.85 0.69
N ARG A 13 -9.15 -10.24 1.80
CA ARG A 13 -10.15 -9.18 1.85
C ARG A 13 -9.45 -7.87 2.18
N LEU A 14 -9.63 -6.85 1.35
CA LEU A 14 -9.17 -5.49 1.59
C LEU A 14 -10.37 -4.65 2.06
N ARG A 15 -10.24 -4.04 3.23
CA ARG A 15 -11.30 -3.21 3.83
C ARG A 15 -10.76 -1.86 4.30
N CYS A 16 -11.63 -0.88 4.43
CA CYS A 16 -11.26 0.43 4.97
C CYS A 16 -10.69 0.31 6.37
N MET A 17 -9.72 1.20 6.70
CA MET A 17 -9.16 1.29 8.05
C MET A 17 -10.17 1.86 9.02
N GLU A 18 -10.16 1.33 10.23
CA GLU A 18 -10.92 1.81 11.38
C GLU A 18 -9.97 2.18 12.52
N ASP A 19 -10.44 2.98 13.46
CA ASP A 19 -9.64 3.40 14.62
C ASP A 19 -9.12 2.21 15.43
N ARG A 20 -9.88 1.11 15.49
CA ARG A 20 -9.49 -0.12 16.17
C ARG A 20 -8.26 -0.80 15.55
N ASP A 21 -7.90 -0.44 14.33
CA ASP A 21 -6.74 -1.03 13.64
C ASP A 21 -5.39 -0.47 14.11
N GLN A 22 -5.40 0.61 14.88
CA GLN A 22 -4.17 1.28 15.34
C GLN A 22 -3.24 0.34 16.09
N ALA A 23 -3.75 -0.44 17.05
CA ALA A 23 -2.93 -1.33 17.86
C ALA A 23 -2.25 -2.42 17.01
N THR A 24 -2.98 -3.00 16.06
CA THR A 24 -2.47 -4.03 15.16
C THR A 24 -1.43 -3.48 14.18
N LEU A 25 -1.73 -2.33 13.56
CA LEU A 25 -0.78 -1.66 12.65
C LEU A 25 0.52 -1.31 13.39
N PHE A 26 0.41 -0.75 14.58
CA PHE A 26 1.58 -0.43 15.40
C PHE A 26 2.38 -1.69 15.71
N GLY A 27 1.75 -2.71 16.28
CA GLY A 27 2.45 -3.90 16.79
C GLY A 27 3.03 -4.79 15.69
N LEU A 28 2.35 -4.94 14.57
CA LEU A 28 2.75 -5.88 13.52
C LEU A 28 3.47 -5.24 12.33
N LEU A 29 3.34 -3.92 12.14
CA LEU A 29 4.02 -3.22 11.03
C LEU A 29 4.97 -2.15 11.54
N PHE A 30 4.46 -1.10 12.18
CA PHE A 30 5.20 0.15 12.38
C PHE A 30 6.25 0.08 13.49
N ASN A 31 6.13 -0.87 14.42
CA ASN A 31 7.10 -1.12 15.47
C ASN A 31 8.04 -2.30 15.15
N ASP A 32 7.94 -2.88 13.96
CA ASP A 32 8.84 -3.96 13.51
C ASP A 32 9.95 -3.37 12.63
N PRO A 33 11.21 -3.38 13.09
CA PRO A 33 12.33 -2.79 12.34
C PRO A 33 12.60 -3.49 11.01
N ASP A 34 12.27 -4.76 10.86
CA ASP A 34 12.44 -5.47 9.59
C ASP A 34 11.39 -5.03 8.56
N VAL A 35 10.14 -4.84 9.00
CA VAL A 35 9.07 -4.32 8.14
C VAL A 35 9.39 -2.89 7.71
N MET A 36 9.88 -2.07 8.65
CA MET A 36 10.12 -0.64 8.42
C MET A 36 11.51 -0.31 7.87
N ARG A 37 12.30 -1.32 7.53
CA ARG A 37 13.71 -1.18 7.14
C ARG A 37 13.96 -0.15 6.04
N TYR A 38 13.08 -0.08 5.05
CA TYR A 38 13.24 0.77 3.87
C TYR A 38 12.36 2.02 3.90
N TYR A 39 11.77 2.32 5.05
CA TYR A 39 10.92 3.49 5.27
C TYR A 39 11.63 4.51 6.16
N SER A 40 10.97 5.59 6.52
CA SER A 40 11.57 6.70 7.29
C SER A 40 11.75 6.38 8.79
N GLY A 41 11.89 5.11 9.15
CA GLY A 41 12.01 4.64 10.53
C GLY A 41 10.72 4.12 11.09
N LEU A 42 10.76 3.69 12.35
CA LEU A 42 9.58 3.19 13.06
C LEU A 42 8.59 4.34 13.29
N LYS A 43 7.32 3.98 13.44
CA LYS A 43 6.28 4.91 13.86
C LYS A 43 5.87 4.60 15.29
N ASP A 44 5.70 5.63 16.10
CA ASP A 44 5.13 5.51 17.44
C ASP A 44 3.59 5.41 17.38
N LYS A 45 2.95 5.33 18.55
CA LYS A 45 1.49 5.21 18.63
C LYS A 45 0.78 6.46 18.10
N ARG A 46 1.35 7.65 18.32
CA ARG A 46 0.78 8.91 17.80
C ARG A 46 0.86 8.94 16.27
N GLN A 47 2.00 8.59 15.71
CA GLN A 47 2.20 8.55 14.25
C GLN A 47 1.31 7.48 13.61
N THR A 48 1.08 6.36 14.28
CA THR A 48 0.15 5.32 13.82
C THR A 48 -1.28 5.84 13.76
N ARG A 49 -1.71 6.59 14.78
CA ARG A 49 -3.03 7.23 14.78
C ARG A 49 -3.16 8.25 13.64
N GLU A 50 -2.14 9.05 13.42
CA GLU A 50 -2.09 10.01 12.30
C GLU A 50 -2.17 9.30 10.96
N TRP A 51 -1.53 8.15 10.82
CA TRP A 51 -1.59 7.30 9.63
C TRP A 51 -3.00 6.81 9.34
N VAL A 52 -3.69 6.29 10.35
CA VAL A 52 -5.08 5.84 10.21
C VAL A 52 -5.98 7.02 9.81
N ASN A 53 -5.83 8.16 10.48
CA ASN A 53 -6.60 9.37 10.18
C ASN A 53 -6.37 9.84 8.74
N TRP A 54 -5.13 9.82 8.28
CA TRP A 54 -4.77 10.21 6.91
C TRP A 54 -5.43 9.29 5.88
N ASN A 55 -5.41 7.98 6.12
CA ASN A 55 -6.06 7.02 5.23
C ASN A 55 -7.58 7.19 5.22
N GLN A 56 -8.19 7.44 6.37
CA GLN A 56 -9.63 7.72 6.44
C GLN A 56 -10.01 8.99 5.68
N ARG A 57 -9.19 10.04 5.75
CA ARG A 57 -9.40 11.26 4.95
C ARG A 57 -9.25 11.01 3.46
N ASN A 58 -8.26 10.22 3.06
CA ASN A 58 -8.06 9.86 1.65
C ASN A 58 -9.25 9.06 1.12
N GLU A 59 -9.75 8.10 1.89
CA GLU A 59 -10.94 7.32 1.51
C GLU A 59 -12.15 8.24 1.29
N LYS A 60 -12.36 9.18 2.18
CA LYS A 60 -13.47 10.12 2.10
C LYS A 60 -13.33 11.09 0.93
N GLY A 61 -12.11 11.59 0.69
CA GLY A 61 -11.86 12.63 -0.32
C GLY A 61 -11.63 12.08 -1.73
N TYR A 62 -10.95 10.94 -1.86
CA TYR A 62 -10.54 10.37 -3.14
C TYR A 62 -11.24 9.04 -3.47
N GLY A 63 -11.90 8.43 -2.48
CA GLY A 63 -12.49 7.09 -2.65
C GLY A 63 -11.47 5.96 -2.67
N VAL A 64 -10.22 6.26 -2.36
CA VAL A 64 -9.10 5.30 -2.25
C VAL A 64 -8.24 5.64 -1.04
N SER A 65 -7.60 4.62 -0.48
CA SER A 65 -6.66 4.75 0.62
C SER A 65 -5.84 3.47 0.72
N LEU A 66 -4.95 3.38 1.69
CA LEU A 66 -4.44 2.06 2.08
C LEU A 66 -5.52 1.37 2.90
N TRP A 67 -5.78 0.12 2.55
CA TRP A 67 -6.81 -0.72 3.17
C TRP A 67 -6.15 -1.80 4.02
N ILE A 68 -6.85 -2.26 5.04
CA ILE A 68 -6.40 -3.41 5.84
C ILE A 68 -6.57 -4.67 4.99
N ALA A 69 -5.51 -5.46 4.90
CA ALA A 69 -5.51 -6.75 4.25
C ALA A 69 -5.72 -7.85 5.32
N GLU A 70 -6.77 -8.62 5.15
CA GLU A 70 -7.11 -9.73 6.05
C GLU A 70 -7.17 -11.03 5.27
N ASP A 71 -6.82 -12.14 5.92
CA ASP A 71 -7.11 -13.46 5.39
C ASP A 71 -8.64 -13.59 5.23
N LYS A 72 -9.07 -13.88 4.00
CA LYS A 72 -10.49 -13.92 3.65
C LYS A 72 -11.27 -14.98 4.44
N ARG A 73 -10.61 -16.08 4.78
CA ARG A 73 -11.24 -17.21 5.46
C ARG A 73 -11.27 -17.03 6.97
N THR A 74 -10.18 -16.53 7.56
CA THR A 74 -10.02 -16.47 9.01
C THR A 74 -10.23 -15.09 9.61
N GLY A 75 -10.13 -14.02 8.79
CA GLY A 75 -10.14 -12.64 9.24
C GLY A 75 -8.83 -12.19 9.87
N ALA A 76 -7.78 -13.02 9.85
CA ALA A 76 -6.49 -12.66 10.43
C ALA A 76 -5.87 -11.50 9.67
N PHE A 77 -5.25 -10.57 10.41
CA PHE A 77 -4.52 -9.43 9.83
C PHE A 77 -3.29 -9.91 9.06
N LEU A 78 -3.14 -9.47 7.83
CA LEU A 78 -1.99 -9.76 6.96
C LEU A 78 -1.07 -8.55 6.80
N GLY A 79 -1.66 -7.37 6.63
CA GLY A 79 -0.93 -6.14 6.35
C GLY A 79 -1.84 -5.04 5.85
N GLN A 80 -1.28 -4.16 5.02
CA GLN A 80 -2.04 -3.10 4.34
C GLN A 80 -1.65 -3.04 2.87
N CYS A 81 -2.61 -2.69 2.03
CA CYS A 81 -2.39 -2.49 0.61
C CYS A 81 -3.50 -1.61 0.05
N GLY A 82 -3.17 -0.70 -0.85
CA GLY A 82 -4.17 0.17 -1.46
C GLY A 82 -3.57 1.21 -2.38
N ILE A 83 -4.30 2.29 -2.56
CA ILE A 83 -3.96 3.38 -3.47
C ILE A 83 -4.04 4.69 -2.70
N VAL A 84 -2.99 5.50 -2.78
CA VAL A 84 -2.96 6.82 -2.13
C VAL A 84 -2.42 7.88 -3.07
N PRO A 85 -2.87 9.15 -2.93
CA PRO A 85 -2.28 10.24 -3.70
C PRO A 85 -0.88 10.56 -3.15
N GLN A 86 0.07 10.77 -4.07
CA GLN A 86 1.42 11.21 -3.74
C GLN A 86 1.85 12.36 -4.64
N GLN A 87 2.64 13.27 -4.09
CA GLN A 87 3.25 14.35 -4.86
C GLN A 87 4.58 13.87 -5.45
N ILE A 88 4.69 13.93 -6.76
CA ILE A 88 5.92 13.64 -7.51
C ILE A 88 6.15 14.81 -8.46
N GLU A 89 7.24 15.58 -8.23
CA GLU A 89 7.62 16.70 -9.10
C GLU A 89 6.45 17.64 -9.43
N ASN A 90 5.75 18.11 -8.40
CA ASN A 90 4.61 19.04 -8.49
C ASN A 90 3.35 18.44 -9.16
N GLN A 91 3.29 17.12 -9.32
CA GLN A 91 2.10 16.42 -9.82
C GLN A 91 1.57 15.47 -8.76
N THR A 92 0.26 15.34 -8.69
CA THR A 92 -0.39 14.30 -7.88
C THR A 92 -0.46 13.01 -8.70
N VAL A 93 0.15 11.95 -8.18
CA VAL A 93 0.17 10.63 -8.80
C VAL A 93 -0.49 9.63 -7.83
N MET A 94 -1.28 8.72 -8.35
CA MET A 94 -1.85 7.64 -7.54
C MET A 94 -0.80 6.55 -7.34
N GLU A 95 -0.44 6.32 -6.07
CA GLU A 95 0.57 5.34 -5.68
C GLU A 95 -0.10 4.07 -5.19
N ILE A 96 0.40 2.92 -5.66
CA ILE A 96 0.10 1.63 -5.03
C ILE A 96 1.07 1.42 -3.90
N GLY A 97 0.55 1.27 -2.68
CA GLY A 97 1.32 0.95 -1.50
C GLY A 97 0.99 -0.44 -0.99
N TYR A 98 1.99 -1.17 -0.52
CA TYR A 98 1.81 -2.49 0.08
C TYR A 98 2.86 -2.74 1.15
N MET A 99 2.41 -3.22 2.30
CA MET A 99 3.25 -3.54 3.46
C MET A 99 2.60 -4.68 4.23
N PHE A 100 3.30 -5.78 4.38
CA PHE A 100 2.77 -6.98 5.02
C PHE A 100 3.59 -7.34 6.27
N ALA A 101 2.91 -7.91 7.26
CA ALA A 101 3.56 -8.36 8.48
C ALA A 101 4.60 -9.43 8.16
N ARG A 102 5.74 -9.38 8.85
CA ARG A 102 6.91 -10.22 8.58
C ARG A 102 6.57 -11.72 8.54
N ARG A 103 5.71 -12.18 9.46
CA ARG A 103 5.28 -13.58 9.53
C ARG A 103 4.54 -14.08 8.28
N HIS A 104 4.06 -13.16 7.44
CA HIS A 104 3.33 -13.49 6.21
C HIS A 104 4.15 -13.33 4.94
N TRP A 105 5.42 -12.95 5.05
CA TRP A 105 6.30 -12.82 3.89
C TRP A 105 6.52 -14.17 3.18
N GLY A 106 6.84 -14.12 1.88
CA GLY A 106 7.13 -15.31 1.09
C GLY A 106 5.92 -16.10 0.63
N ASN A 107 4.70 -15.61 0.85
CA ASN A 107 3.45 -16.28 0.48
C ASN A 107 2.73 -15.67 -0.73
N GLY A 108 3.29 -14.62 -1.34
CA GLY A 108 2.71 -13.97 -2.51
C GLY A 108 1.55 -13.01 -2.19
N TYR A 109 1.31 -12.67 -0.94
CA TYR A 109 0.21 -11.78 -0.55
C TYR A 109 0.36 -10.38 -1.13
N ALA A 110 1.57 -9.80 -1.09
CA ALA A 110 1.79 -8.45 -1.62
C ALA A 110 1.48 -8.37 -3.11
N GLN A 111 1.92 -9.35 -3.88
CA GLN A 111 1.65 -9.43 -5.31
C GLN A 111 0.15 -9.57 -5.60
N GLU A 112 -0.54 -10.46 -4.88
CA GLU A 112 -1.97 -10.69 -5.04
C GLU A 112 -2.78 -9.43 -4.74
N ALA A 113 -2.51 -8.80 -3.61
CA ALA A 113 -3.20 -7.59 -3.19
C ALA A 113 -2.91 -6.39 -4.11
N ALA A 114 -1.64 -6.18 -4.45
CA ALA A 114 -1.22 -5.06 -5.31
C ALA A 114 -1.80 -5.19 -6.72
N ARG A 115 -1.85 -6.39 -7.28
CA ARG A 115 -2.47 -6.64 -8.58
C ARG A 115 -3.95 -6.27 -8.56
N ALA A 116 -4.68 -6.69 -7.53
CA ALA A 116 -6.10 -6.35 -7.38
C ALA A 116 -6.31 -4.84 -7.26
N CYS A 117 -5.44 -4.14 -6.51
CA CYS A 117 -5.51 -2.68 -6.40
C CYS A 117 -5.21 -1.99 -7.73
N LEU A 118 -4.24 -2.48 -8.50
CA LEU A 118 -3.91 -1.95 -9.81
C LEU A 118 -5.10 -2.07 -10.77
N ASP A 119 -5.71 -3.26 -10.82
CA ASP A 119 -6.87 -3.52 -11.67
C ASP A 119 -8.06 -2.64 -11.27
N TYR A 120 -8.31 -2.49 -9.97
CA TYR A 120 -9.35 -1.59 -9.46
C TYR A 120 -9.09 -0.13 -9.88
N GLY A 121 -7.86 0.33 -9.73
CA GLY A 121 -7.48 1.68 -10.13
C GLY A 121 -7.72 1.97 -11.61
N PHE A 122 -7.36 1.04 -12.48
CA PHE A 122 -7.56 1.21 -13.92
C PHE A 122 -9.01 1.01 -14.35
N ASN A 123 -9.66 -0.05 -13.89
CA ASN A 123 -10.96 -0.47 -14.41
C ASN A 123 -12.13 0.26 -13.76
N GLU A 124 -12.09 0.48 -12.45
CA GLU A 124 -13.19 1.10 -11.73
C GLU A 124 -12.97 2.58 -11.45
N ARG A 125 -11.74 2.98 -11.11
CA ARG A 125 -11.42 4.37 -10.82
C ARG A 125 -10.99 5.16 -12.05
N GLN A 126 -10.73 4.48 -13.16
CA GLN A 126 -10.34 5.09 -14.44
C GLN A 126 -9.06 5.94 -14.34
N PHE A 127 -8.14 5.56 -13.44
CA PHE A 127 -6.85 6.23 -13.37
C PHE A 127 -6.04 5.92 -14.64
N GLY A 128 -5.45 6.95 -15.24
CA GLY A 128 -4.67 6.76 -16.48
C GLY A 128 -3.28 6.20 -16.25
N LYS A 129 -2.74 6.41 -15.05
CA LYS A 129 -1.41 5.97 -14.67
C LYS A 129 -1.36 5.75 -13.16
N MET A 130 -0.60 4.75 -12.74
CA MET A 130 -0.33 4.48 -11.32
C MET A 130 1.16 4.23 -11.12
N ALA A 131 1.66 4.57 -9.95
CA ALA A 131 3.07 4.48 -9.61
C ALA A 131 3.28 3.68 -8.33
N ALA A 132 4.49 3.17 -8.14
CA ALA A 132 5.01 2.66 -6.88
C ALA A 132 6.32 3.38 -6.58
N LEU A 133 6.43 3.91 -5.37
CA LEU A 133 7.61 4.64 -4.91
C LEU A 133 8.38 3.73 -3.94
N ILE A 134 9.57 3.33 -4.33
CA ILE A 134 10.30 2.25 -3.67
C ILE A 134 11.72 2.68 -3.34
N ASP A 135 12.18 2.39 -2.13
CA ASP A 135 13.60 2.48 -1.80
C ASP A 135 14.38 1.52 -2.70
N PRO A 136 15.45 1.97 -3.39
CA PRO A 136 16.19 1.11 -4.32
C PRO A 136 16.80 -0.13 -3.67
N GLY A 137 16.99 -0.15 -2.35
CA GLY A 137 17.43 -1.31 -1.60
C GLY A 137 16.34 -2.36 -1.37
N ASN A 138 15.07 -1.97 -1.48
CA ASN A 138 13.92 -2.85 -1.23
C ASN A 138 13.64 -3.73 -2.46
N LYS A 139 14.49 -4.72 -2.68
CA LYS A 139 14.40 -5.60 -3.86
C LYS A 139 13.13 -6.43 -3.89
N ALA A 140 12.60 -6.81 -2.74
CA ALA A 140 11.33 -7.56 -2.65
C ALA A 140 10.16 -6.72 -3.19
N SER A 141 10.09 -5.45 -2.81
CA SER A 141 9.06 -4.52 -3.27
C SER A 141 9.19 -4.23 -4.78
N ILE A 142 10.42 -4.09 -5.28
CA ILE A 142 10.68 -3.92 -6.72
C ILE A 142 10.18 -5.15 -7.50
N ARG A 143 10.48 -6.35 -7.02
CA ARG A 143 10.00 -7.57 -7.67
C ARG A 143 8.48 -7.64 -7.73
N VAL A 144 7.79 -7.23 -6.68
CA VAL A 144 6.32 -7.15 -6.69
C VAL A 144 5.84 -6.18 -7.77
N ALA A 145 6.40 -4.98 -7.83
CA ALA A 145 6.04 -3.98 -8.84
C ALA A 145 6.23 -4.54 -10.27
N GLU A 146 7.37 -5.17 -10.53
CA GLU A 146 7.66 -5.78 -11.84
C GLU A 146 6.67 -6.90 -12.19
N LYS A 147 6.35 -7.76 -11.23
CA LYS A 147 5.43 -8.89 -11.45
C LYS A 147 3.99 -8.46 -11.73
N ILE A 148 3.58 -7.29 -11.29
CA ILE A 148 2.27 -6.76 -11.63
C ILE A 148 2.28 -5.85 -12.87
N GLY A 149 3.41 -5.84 -13.59
CA GLY A 149 3.53 -5.16 -14.88
C GLY A 149 3.92 -3.71 -14.80
N MET A 150 4.47 -3.26 -13.69
CA MET A 150 5.03 -1.92 -13.57
C MET A 150 6.48 -1.92 -14.04
N HIS A 151 6.93 -0.80 -14.60
CA HIS A 151 8.28 -0.64 -15.16
C HIS A 151 8.99 0.55 -14.51
N TYR A 152 10.30 0.46 -14.36
CA TYR A 152 11.11 1.56 -13.90
C TYR A 152 10.90 2.78 -14.80
N SER A 153 10.62 3.92 -14.20
CA SER A 153 10.42 5.19 -14.89
C SER A 153 11.58 6.15 -14.64
N LYS A 154 11.85 6.42 -13.37
CA LYS A 154 12.89 7.39 -12.97
C LYS A 154 13.29 7.22 -11.52
N THR A 155 14.35 7.90 -11.14
CA THR A 155 14.76 8.05 -9.73
C THR A 155 14.53 9.50 -9.33
N ILE A 156 13.86 9.70 -8.20
CA ILE A 156 13.61 11.02 -7.63
C ILE A 156 14.23 11.11 -6.23
N ARG A 157 14.29 12.31 -5.67
CA ARG A 157 14.62 12.50 -4.27
C ARG A 157 13.34 12.81 -3.49
N LYS A 158 13.01 11.94 -2.56
CA LYS A 158 11.83 12.08 -1.70
C LYS A 158 12.15 11.46 -0.34
N TRP A 159 11.57 12.01 0.74
CA TRP A 159 11.85 11.56 2.10
C TRP A 159 13.36 11.57 2.44
N ASN A 160 14.09 12.58 1.91
CA ASN A 160 15.52 12.79 2.09
C ASN A 160 16.43 11.66 1.58
N LYS A 161 15.95 10.90 0.58
CA LYS A 161 16.74 9.81 -0.02
C LYS A 161 16.35 9.58 -1.49
N PRO A 162 17.19 8.85 -2.26
CA PRO A 162 16.80 8.41 -3.59
C PRO A 162 15.62 7.43 -3.49
N ILE A 163 14.63 7.60 -4.37
CA ILE A 163 13.47 6.71 -4.51
C ILE A 163 13.31 6.37 -5.97
N VAL A 164 13.20 5.09 -6.28
CA VAL A 164 12.88 4.65 -7.64
C VAL A 164 11.37 4.65 -7.84
N VAL A 165 10.94 5.17 -8.98
CA VAL A 165 9.54 5.25 -9.37
C VAL A 165 9.29 4.20 -10.44
N TYR A 166 8.40 3.27 -10.14
CA TYR A 166 7.86 2.29 -11.08
C TYR A 166 6.47 2.75 -11.50
N GLU A 167 6.15 2.61 -12.77
CA GLU A 167 4.87 3.08 -13.31
C GLU A 167 4.23 2.06 -14.21
N ARG A 168 2.92 2.12 -14.28
CA ARG A 168 2.12 1.45 -15.30
C ARG A 168 1.00 2.38 -15.75
N LYS A 169 0.82 2.46 -17.08
CA LYS A 169 -0.28 3.19 -17.69
C LYS A 169 -1.45 2.25 -17.98
N SER A 170 -2.64 2.80 -17.96
CA SER A 170 -3.82 2.09 -18.44
C SER A 170 -3.67 1.82 -19.94
N TYR A 171 -4.21 0.68 -20.41
CA TYR A 171 -4.19 0.32 -21.83
C TYR A 171 -5.27 1.02 -22.67
N ASN A 172 -6.03 1.93 -22.10
CA ASN A 172 -7.10 2.66 -22.79
C ASN A 172 -6.62 4.00 -23.34
#